data_fed7309ba6f3243a2af6c45b73fd329e
#
_entry.id   fed7309ba6f3243a2af6c45b73fd329e
#
_cell.length_a   1.000
_cell.length_b   1.000
_cell.length_c   1.000
_cell.angle_alpha   90.00
_cell.angle_beta   90.00
_cell.angle_gamma   90.00
#
_symmetry.space_group_name_H-M   'P 1'
#
loop_
_entity.id
_entity.type
_entity.pdbx_description
1 polymer ?
#
loop_
_entity_poly.entity_id
_entity_poly.type
_entity_poly.pdbx_seq_one_letter_code
_entity_poly.pdbx_strand_id
1 'polypeptide(L)'
;MERPLIVVRKSEFVLELTTPDGTRVYPVGIGSNPDGGDKASEGDCRTPEGEFTIVSIEDSTDWEHEGERAYGPLFLRLDSPPWEGIGIHGTNVPASVGTKSSRGCVRLRNDDLLELAEVVSVGDRVRIVA
;
A
#
# COMPACT_ATOMS: atom_id res chain seq x y z
N MET A 1 -12.53 11.62 -18.51
CA MET A 1 -11.18 11.16 -18.25
C MET A 1 -11.22 9.98 -17.30
N GLU A 2 -10.57 8.88 -17.65
CA GLU A 2 -10.57 7.71 -16.80
C GLU A 2 -9.69 7.92 -15.57
N ARG A 3 -10.14 7.38 -14.44
CA ARG A 3 -9.37 7.41 -13.22
C ARG A 3 -8.25 6.36 -13.28
N PRO A 4 -7.10 6.62 -12.66
CA PRO A 4 -6.07 5.61 -12.54
C PRO A 4 -6.58 4.41 -11.73
N LEU A 5 -6.06 3.23 -12.04
CA LEU A 5 -6.32 2.00 -11.29
C LEU A 5 -5.02 1.48 -10.72
N ILE A 6 -5.04 1.19 -9.43
CA ILE A 6 -3.93 0.54 -8.74
C ILE A 6 -4.26 -0.94 -8.58
N VAL A 7 -3.32 -1.82 -8.95
CA VAL A 7 -3.42 -3.26 -8.68
C VAL A 7 -2.17 -3.69 -7.93
N VAL A 8 -2.36 -4.22 -6.73
CA VAL A 8 -1.27 -4.81 -5.94
C VAL A 8 -1.30 -6.32 -6.13
N ARG A 9 -0.21 -6.87 -6.64
CA ARG A 9 -0.03 -8.32 -6.81
C ARG A 9 0.90 -8.83 -5.72
N LYS A 10 0.33 -9.45 -4.71
CA LYS A 10 1.06 -9.85 -3.50
C LYS A 10 2.14 -10.87 -3.79
N SER A 11 1.83 -11.88 -4.62
CA SER A 11 2.80 -12.94 -4.93
C SER A 11 4.02 -12.45 -5.73
N GLU A 12 3.87 -11.33 -6.42
CA GLU A 12 4.94 -10.74 -7.22
C GLU A 12 5.63 -9.57 -6.53
N PHE A 13 5.10 -9.12 -5.38
CA PHE A 13 5.61 -7.96 -4.64
C PHE A 13 5.67 -6.69 -5.50
N VAL A 14 4.61 -6.46 -6.28
CA VAL A 14 4.51 -5.28 -7.14
C VAL A 14 3.17 -4.58 -6.99
N LEU A 15 3.19 -3.28 -7.28
CA LEU A 15 2.03 -2.43 -7.45
C LEU A 15 2.05 -1.91 -8.88
N GLU A 16 0.97 -2.13 -9.61
CA GLU A 16 0.79 -1.63 -10.97
C GLU A 16 -0.14 -0.43 -10.96
N LEU A 17 0.33 0.68 -11.52
CA LEU A 17 -0.47 1.88 -11.72
C LEU A 17 -0.80 1.99 -13.20
N THR A 18 -2.08 1.84 -13.54
CA THR A 18 -2.55 1.94 -14.93
C THR A 18 -3.31 3.25 -15.11
N THR A 19 -2.92 4.00 -16.12
CA THR A 19 -3.55 5.25 -16.55
C THR A 19 -3.77 5.19 -18.07
N PRO A 20 -4.48 6.17 -18.67
CA PRO A 20 -4.58 6.24 -20.12
C PRO A 20 -3.22 6.31 -20.83
N ASP A 21 -2.19 6.78 -20.13
CA ASP A 21 -0.83 6.92 -20.68
C ASP A 21 -0.01 5.63 -20.62
N GLY A 22 -0.50 4.59 -19.94
CA GLY A 22 0.18 3.31 -19.81
C GLY A 22 0.22 2.78 -18.40
N THR A 23 1.08 1.81 -18.15
CA THR A 23 1.22 1.16 -16.85
C THR A 23 2.62 1.36 -16.29
N ARG A 24 2.71 1.73 -15.02
CA ARG A 24 3.95 1.79 -14.25
C ARG A 24 3.91 0.70 -13.19
N VAL A 25 5.07 0.11 -12.90
CA VAL A 25 5.20 -0.98 -11.91
C VAL A 25 6.20 -0.57 -10.86
N TYR A 26 5.81 -0.72 -9.59
CA TYR A 26 6.66 -0.41 -8.45
C TYR A 26 6.80 -1.64 -7.56
N PRO A 27 7.99 -1.92 -7.04
CA PRO A 27 8.15 -2.97 -6.04
C PRO A 27 7.49 -2.55 -4.72
N VAL A 28 6.91 -3.51 -4.00
CA VAL A 28 6.25 -3.24 -2.72
C VAL A 28 6.61 -4.27 -1.66
N GLY A 29 6.52 -3.87 -0.39
CA GLY A 29 6.47 -4.78 0.74
C GLY A 29 5.01 -4.98 1.16
N ILE A 30 4.72 -6.15 1.69
CA ILE A 30 3.37 -6.54 2.13
C ILE A 30 3.41 -7.13 3.53
N GLY A 31 2.25 -7.57 4.02
CA GLY A 31 2.13 -8.16 5.35
C GLY A 31 3.13 -9.28 5.61
N SER A 32 3.63 -9.34 6.84
CA SER A 32 4.73 -10.23 7.23
C SER A 32 4.33 -11.68 7.44
N ASN A 33 3.04 -12.01 7.44
CA ASN A 33 2.60 -13.39 7.62
C ASN A 33 3.18 -14.29 6.52
N PRO A 34 4.00 -15.30 6.85
CA PRO A 34 4.67 -16.12 5.84
C PRO A 34 3.71 -16.94 4.98
N ASP A 35 2.52 -17.25 5.48
CA ASP A 35 1.51 -18.01 4.72
C ASP A 35 0.87 -17.15 3.62
N GLY A 36 0.98 -15.83 3.69
CA GLY A 36 0.29 -14.93 2.77
C GLY A 36 -1.22 -15.05 2.91
N GLY A 37 -1.93 -15.09 1.77
CA GLY A 37 -3.39 -15.22 1.78
C GLY A 37 -4.12 -13.95 2.18
N ASP A 38 -5.45 -14.03 2.19
CA ASP A 38 -6.29 -12.92 2.56
C ASP A 38 -6.28 -12.70 4.08
N LYS A 39 -6.41 -11.45 4.47
CA LYS A 39 -6.52 -11.08 5.88
C LYS A 39 -7.78 -11.71 6.49
N ALA A 40 -7.60 -12.42 7.59
CA ALA A 40 -8.67 -13.15 8.25
C ALA A 40 -9.02 -12.63 9.64
N SER A 41 -8.08 -11.91 10.30
CA SER A 41 -8.30 -11.36 11.64
C SER A 41 -7.37 -10.19 11.90
N GLU A 42 -7.76 -9.31 12.81
CA GLU A 42 -6.88 -8.22 13.24
C GLU A 42 -5.59 -8.78 13.82
N GLY A 43 -4.47 -8.15 13.43
CA GLY A 43 -3.16 -8.55 13.95
C GLY A 43 -2.54 -9.77 13.29
N ASP A 44 -3.18 -10.34 12.25
CA ASP A 44 -2.63 -11.51 11.56
C ASP A 44 -1.48 -11.20 10.61
N CYS A 45 -1.15 -9.92 10.45
CA CYS A 45 -0.07 -9.44 9.59
C CYS A 45 -0.21 -9.85 8.12
N ARG A 46 -1.44 -9.99 7.65
CA ARG A 46 -1.75 -10.22 6.24
C ARG A 46 -2.27 -8.94 5.59
N THR A 47 -1.91 -8.71 4.34
CA THR A 47 -2.52 -7.66 3.53
C THR A 47 -3.84 -8.17 2.98
N PRO A 48 -4.96 -7.45 3.20
CA PRO A 48 -6.26 -7.92 2.72
C PRO A 48 -6.33 -7.93 1.20
N GLU A 49 -7.11 -8.87 0.66
CA GLU A 49 -7.39 -8.96 -0.78
C GLU A 49 -8.79 -8.44 -1.05
N GLY A 50 -8.99 -7.83 -2.22
CA GLY A 50 -10.28 -7.30 -2.62
C GLY A 50 -10.15 -5.99 -3.36
N GLU A 51 -11.28 -5.30 -3.48
CA GLU A 51 -11.34 -3.97 -4.09
C GLU A 51 -11.59 -2.92 -3.02
N PHE A 52 -10.73 -1.90 -2.99
CA PHE A 52 -10.75 -0.85 -2.00
C PHE A 52 -10.71 0.50 -2.71
N THR A 53 -10.95 1.57 -1.94
CA THR A 53 -10.93 2.95 -2.44
C THR A 53 -10.00 3.77 -1.55
N ILE A 54 -9.24 4.68 -2.14
CA ILE A 54 -8.45 5.64 -1.37
C ILE A 54 -9.43 6.64 -0.75
N VAL A 55 -9.47 6.72 0.57
CA VAL A 55 -10.38 7.62 1.29
C VAL A 55 -9.70 8.87 1.81
N SER A 56 -8.39 8.82 2.00
CA SER A 56 -7.59 9.99 2.38
C SER A 56 -6.14 9.83 1.99
N ILE A 57 -5.47 10.97 1.79
CA ILE A 57 -4.02 11.03 1.57
C ILE A 57 -3.49 11.92 2.68
N GLU A 58 -2.73 11.33 3.60
CA GLU A 58 -2.33 11.99 4.84
C GLU A 58 -0.82 12.18 4.88
N ASP A 59 -0.38 13.32 5.43
CA ASP A 59 1.03 13.54 5.69
C ASP A 59 1.43 12.70 6.91
N SER A 60 2.23 11.68 6.68
CA SER A 60 2.66 10.73 7.70
C SER A 60 4.11 10.93 8.12
N THR A 61 4.73 12.02 7.69
CA THR A 61 6.16 12.27 7.92
C THR A 61 6.56 12.13 9.40
N ASP A 62 5.72 12.62 10.30
CA ASP A 62 6.00 12.61 11.74
C ASP A 62 5.31 11.49 12.50
N TRP A 63 4.61 10.61 11.81
CA TRP A 63 3.97 9.47 12.46
C TRP A 63 5.01 8.48 12.95
N GLU A 64 4.80 7.95 14.15
CA GLU A 64 5.70 6.98 14.75
C GLU A 64 5.00 5.64 14.97
N HIS A 65 5.78 4.57 14.82
CA HIS A 65 5.37 3.23 15.17
C HIS A 65 6.53 2.62 15.97
N GLU A 66 6.25 2.25 17.22
CA GLU A 66 7.28 1.72 18.13
C GLU A 66 8.50 2.66 18.26
N GLY A 67 8.23 3.98 18.27
CA GLY A 67 9.26 4.99 18.42
C GLY A 67 10.00 5.36 17.13
N GLU A 68 9.61 4.79 15.99
CA GLU A 68 10.25 5.06 14.71
C GLU A 68 9.29 5.67 13.69
N ARG A 69 9.80 6.55 12.84
CA ARG A 69 9.03 7.17 11.75
C ARG A 69 8.93 6.23 10.55
N ALA A 70 8.14 5.18 10.70
CA ALA A 70 8.12 4.03 9.81
C ALA A 70 7.23 4.17 8.57
N TYR A 71 6.48 5.28 8.44
CA TYR A 71 5.43 5.41 7.42
C TYR A 71 5.86 6.19 6.18
N GLY A 72 7.05 6.78 6.17
CA GLY A 72 7.48 7.66 5.09
C GLY A 72 6.67 8.95 5.01
N PRO A 73 6.69 9.64 3.85
CA PRO A 73 6.10 10.98 3.75
C PRO A 73 4.59 11.02 3.65
N LEU A 74 3.94 9.97 3.12
CA LEU A 74 2.50 9.95 2.89
C LEU A 74 1.91 8.59 3.25
N PHE A 75 0.65 8.63 3.69
CA PHE A 75 -0.17 7.45 3.94
C PHE A 75 -1.47 7.57 3.13
N LEU A 76 -1.62 6.72 2.13
CA LEU A 76 -2.82 6.61 1.32
C LEU A 76 -3.74 5.60 2.01
N ARG A 77 -4.73 6.11 2.74
CA ARG A 77 -5.63 5.26 3.53
C ARG A 77 -6.68 4.62 2.65
N LEU A 78 -6.89 3.33 2.84
CA LEU A 78 -7.87 2.56 2.09
C LEU A 78 -9.13 2.33 2.93
N ASP A 79 -10.28 2.37 2.27
CA ASP A 79 -11.55 1.91 2.83
C ASP A 79 -11.59 0.39 2.68
N SER A 80 -11.34 -0.31 3.77
CA SER A 80 -11.10 -1.76 3.74
C SER A 80 -11.86 -2.51 4.85
N PRO A 81 -13.19 -2.27 4.99
CA PRO A 81 -13.95 -2.93 6.04
C PRO A 81 -13.86 -4.46 5.91
N PRO A 82 -13.82 -5.21 7.03
CA PRO A 82 -13.91 -4.73 8.42
C PRO A 82 -12.58 -4.24 8.99
N TRP A 83 -11.53 -4.12 8.18
CA TRP A 83 -10.20 -3.78 8.64
C TRP A 83 -10.00 -2.27 8.69
N GLU A 84 -9.27 -1.79 9.71
CA GLU A 84 -8.92 -0.38 9.85
C GLU A 84 -7.40 -0.21 9.75
N GLY A 85 -6.97 0.98 9.35
CA GLY A 85 -5.55 1.31 9.31
C GLY A 85 -4.77 0.67 8.17
N ILE A 86 -5.45 0.13 7.17
CA ILE A 86 -4.79 -0.40 5.97
C ILE A 86 -4.56 0.72 4.98
N GLY A 87 -3.35 0.80 4.46
CA GLY A 87 -3.00 1.82 3.49
C GLY A 87 -1.75 1.50 2.71
N ILE A 88 -1.42 2.42 1.81
CA ILE A 88 -0.21 2.41 1.01
C ILE A 88 0.65 3.55 1.51
N HIS A 89 1.88 3.27 1.93
CA HIS A 89 2.74 4.27 2.52
C HIS A 89 4.22 4.02 2.19
N GLY A 90 5.07 4.95 2.58
CA GLY A 90 6.51 4.80 2.45
C GLY A 90 7.12 3.99 3.59
N THR A 91 8.42 4.09 3.73
CA THR A 91 9.14 3.32 4.77
C THR A 91 10.44 4.02 5.15
N ASN A 92 10.88 3.79 6.39
CA ASN A 92 12.23 4.16 6.83
C ASN A 92 13.25 3.01 6.60
N VAL A 93 12.79 1.86 6.08
CA VAL A 93 13.64 0.71 5.80
C VAL A 93 13.44 0.28 4.35
N PRO A 94 14.13 0.94 3.38
CA PRO A 94 13.96 0.63 1.95
C PRO A 94 14.18 -0.85 1.61
N ALA A 95 15.04 -1.54 2.33
CA ALA A 95 15.30 -2.96 2.12
C ALA A 95 14.09 -3.85 2.41
N SER A 96 13.05 -3.34 3.09
CA SER A 96 11.82 -4.09 3.36
C SER A 96 10.91 -4.17 2.14
N VAL A 97 11.13 -3.33 1.13
CA VAL A 97 10.37 -3.37 -0.12
C VAL A 97 10.77 -4.63 -0.90
N GLY A 98 9.77 -5.34 -1.40
CA GLY A 98 9.99 -6.65 -2.04
C GLY A 98 9.91 -7.82 -1.07
N THR A 99 9.52 -7.59 0.17
CA THR A 99 9.48 -8.62 1.21
C THR A 99 8.14 -8.62 1.96
N LYS A 100 7.90 -9.68 2.72
CA LYS A 100 6.81 -9.77 3.68
C LYS A 100 7.30 -9.16 4.99
N SER A 101 7.00 -7.88 5.21
CA SER A 101 7.65 -7.11 6.28
C SER A 101 6.72 -6.20 7.08
N SER A 102 5.48 -5.97 6.65
CA SER A 102 4.56 -5.06 7.33
C SER A 102 3.54 -5.80 8.19
N ARG A 103 2.68 -5.04 8.86
CA ARG A 103 1.55 -5.59 9.61
C ARG A 103 0.29 -5.76 8.77
N GLY A 104 0.34 -5.44 7.49
CA GLY A 104 -0.78 -5.55 6.56
C GLY A 104 -0.81 -4.44 5.52
N CYS A 105 -0.16 -3.33 5.77
CA CYS A 105 -0.06 -2.24 4.79
C CYS A 105 0.87 -2.58 3.64
N VAL A 106 0.70 -1.87 2.54
CA VAL A 106 1.56 -1.96 1.37
C VAL A 106 2.63 -0.87 1.47
N ARG A 107 3.88 -1.26 1.42
CA ARG A 107 5.02 -0.33 1.52
C ARG A 107 5.70 -0.14 0.19
N LEU A 108 5.95 1.14 -0.16
CA LEU A 108 6.78 1.51 -1.30
C LEU A 108 8.03 2.21 -0.82
N ARG A 109 9.06 2.28 -1.69
CA ARG A 109 10.12 3.25 -1.49
C ARG A 109 9.51 4.64 -1.51
N ASN A 110 10.07 5.55 -0.72
CA ASN A 110 9.50 6.90 -0.60
C ASN A 110 9.42 7.63 -1.93
N ASP A 111 10.42 7.49 -2.79
CA ASP A 111 10.43 8.12 -4.11
C ASP A 111 9.29 7.59 -5.00
N ASP A 112 9.09 6.28 -4.99
CA ASP A 112 8.01 5.64 -5.75
C ASP A 112 6.65 6.07 -5.23
N LEU A 113 6.51 6.17 -3.92
CA LEU A 113 5.28 6.63 -3.29
C LEU A 113 4.93 8.06 -3.71
N LEU A 114 5.91 8.95 -3.72
CA LEU A 114 5.69 10.35 -4.10
C LEU A 114 5.31 10.46 -5.58
N GLU A 115 5.90 9.65 -6.44
CA GLU A 115 5.53 9.57 -7.85
C GLU A 115 4.10 9.06 -8.03
N LEU A 116 3.73 8.01 -7.32
CA LEU A 116 2.36 7.48 -7.30
C LEU A 116 1.36 8.54 -6.84
N ALA A 117 1.68 9.25 -5.77
CA ALA A 117 0.80 10.25 -5.17
C ALA A 117 0.53 11.45 -6.08
N GLU A 118 1.42 11.74 -7.03
CA GLU A 118 1.20 12.81 -8.01
C GLU A 118 0.08 12.46 -9.00
N VAL A 119 -0.20 11.18 -9.17
CA VAL A 119 -1.15 10.67 -10.19
C VAL A 119 -2.50 10.34 -9.60
N VAL A 120 -2.54 9.79 -8.38
CA VAL A 120 -3.77 9.29 -7.76
C VAL A 120 -4.45 10.34 -6.89
N SER A 121 -5.74 10.10 -6.62
CA SER A 121 -6.57 11.01 -5.82
C SER A 121 -7.50 10.21 -4.92
N VAL A 122 -8.04 10.87 -3.91
CA VAL A 122 -9.13 10.29 -3.10
C VAL A 122 -10.27 9.87 -4.03
N GLY A 123 -10.77 8.66 -3.84
CA GLY A 123 -11.79 8.05 -4.67
C GLY A 123 -11.25 7.08 -5.71
N ASP A 124 -9.95 7.05 -5.95
CA ASP A 124 -9.37 6.09 -6.89
C ASP A 124 -9.38 4.68 -6.30
N ARG A 125 -9.53 3.69 -7.18
CA ARG A 125 -9.65 2.30 -6.77
C ARG A 125 -8.30 1.61 -6.63
N VAL A 126 -8.25 0.73 -5.64
CA VAL A 126 -7.10 -0.13 -5.38
C VAL A 126 -7.59 -1.57 -5.32
N ARG A 127 -7.09 -2.40 -6.21
CA ARG A 127 -7.37 -3.83 -6.20
C ARG A 127 -6.15 -4.56 -5.66
N ILE A 128 -6.35 -5.38 -4.64
CA ILE A 128 -5.28 -6.20 -4.07
C ILE A 128 -5.61 -7.67 -4.34
N VAL A 129 -4.71 -8.34 -5.01
CA VAL A 129 -4.85 -9.76 -5.38
C VAL A 129 -3.69 -10.59 -4.83
N ALA A 130 -3.90 -11.89 -4.79
CA ALA A 130 -2.89 -12.83 -4.31
C ALA A 130 -1.56 -12.73 -5.06
#